data_7db2e89d17a37b497e2d66edabf1ed8e
#
_entry.id   7db2e89d17a37b497e2d66edabf1ed8e
#
_cell.length_a   1.000
_cell.length_b   1.000
_cell.length_c   1.000
_cell.angle_alpha   90.00
_cell.angle_beta   90.00
_cell.angle_gamma   90.00
#
_symmetry.space_group_name_H-M   'P 1'
#
loop_
_entity.id
_entity.type
_entity.pdbx_description
1 polymer ?
#
loop_
_entity_poly.entity_id
_entity_poly.type
_entity_poly.pdbx_seq_one_letter_code
_entity_poly.pdbx_strand_id
1 'polypeptide(L)'
;VIVIDALGNGLSTSPSNSLAQPGARFPRIGIRDMVQSQRLLLDHLGIEKLHAVVGASMGGMQALQWAVSDPVRVQRVVAMTPMARTSRWSQLVNELGRRALFVDQACTQPRARADAMRLWVPLTQLIVPSSSEALEDFESATALGQWLSDKAAWFGEHGPDAYDWLAQTRAYDAHDLGATPGFAGDTNKALASIRAPALVLAPEIDLYNPGWSARAAAQAIPGARYLCIPSDRGHQAASGVKAGDVAWLDAQIAAFLSQ
;
A
#
# COMPACT_ATOMS: atom_id res chain seq x y z
N VAL A 1 13.48 1.82 15.97
CA VAL A 1 12.51 1.69 14.86
C VAL A 1 11.23 1.09 15.42
N ILE A 2 10.08 1.65 15.03
CA ILE A 2 8.76 1.13 15.37
C ILE A 2 8.09 0.75 14.05
N VAL A 3 7.58 -0.47 13.96
CA VAL A 3 6.79 -0.97 12.85
C VAL A 3 5.38 -1.22 13.38
N ILE A 4 4.39 -0.60 12.77
CA ILE A 4 3.00 -0.66 13.25
C ILE A 4 2.14 -1.28 12.13
N ASP A 5 1.46 -2.36 12.48
CA ASP A 5 0.47 -2.97 11.59
C ASP A 5 -0.75 -2.06 11.44
N ALA A 6 -1.14 -1.79 10.20
CA ALA A 6 -2.28 -0.94 9.92
C ALA A 6 -3.60 -1.58 10.39
N LEU A 7 -4.56 -0.77 10.84
CA LEU A 7 -5.91 -1.25 11.11
C LEU A 7 -6.48 -2.01 9.90
N GLY A 8 -7.14 -3.12 10.15
CA GLY A 8 -7.81 -3.90 9.13
C GLY A 8 -6.91 -4.86 8.34
N ASN A 9 -5.62 -5.04 8.72
CA ASN A 9 -4.67 -5.88 7.98
C ASN A 9 -4.61 -7.36 8.45
N GLY A 10 -5.42 -7.76 9.42
CA GLY A 10 -5.41 -9.12 9.98
C GLY A 10 -4.52 -9.31 11.20
N LEU A 11 -3.52 -8.45 11.41
CA LEU A 11 -2.60 -8.49 12.57
C LEU A 11 -3.02 -7.47 13.63
N SER A 12 -3.27 -6.22 13.25
CA SER A 12 -3.92 -5.22 14.09
C SER A 12 -5.42 -5.49 14.14
N THR A 13 -6.21 -4.69 14.87
CA THR A 13 -7.67 -4.83 14.92
C THR A 13 -8.26 -4.83 13.52
N SER A 14 -8.94 -5.89 13.15
CA SER A 14 -9.34 -6.22 11.77
C SER A 14 -10.69 -6.94 11.74
N PRO A 15 -11.40 -6.96 10.61
CA PRO A 15 -12.61 -7.76 10.43
C PRO A 15 -12.46 -9.22 10.86
N SER A 16 -11.32 -9.86 10.57
CA SER A 16 -11.06 -11.27 10.87
C SER A 16 -10.84 -11.56 12.35
N ASN A 17 -10.38 -10.59 13.15
CA ASN A 17 -10.00 -10.79 14.54
C ASN A 17 -10.78 -9.95 15.55
N SER A 18 -11.65 -9.05 15.12
CA SER A 18 -12.46 -8.21 16.01
C SER A 18 -13.61 -9.02 16.63
N LEU A 19 -13.60 -9.15 17.95
CA LEU A 19 -14.70 -9.82 18.67
C LEU A 19 -15.99 -8.98 18.67
N ALA A 20 -15.88 -7.66 18.75
CA ALA A 20 -17.03 -6.77 18.82
C ALA A 20 -17.67 -6.50 17.46
N GLN A 21 -16.86 -6.40 16.40
CA GLN A 21 -17.27 -5.98 15.07
C GLN A 21 -16.65 -6.85 13.96
N PRO A 22 -16.89 -8.19 13.95
CA PRO A 22 -16.26 -9.09 12.99
C PRO A 22 -16.86 -8.98 11.58
N GLY A 23 -16.06 -9.32 10.58
CA GLY A 23 -16.47 -9.47 9.19
C GLY A 23 -17.15 -8.21 8.63
N ALA A 24 -18.35 -8.38 8.09
CA ALA A 24 -19.12 -7.28 7.49
C ALA A 24 -19.56 -6.17 8.48
N ARG A 25 -19.50 -6.42 9.79
CA ARG A 25 -19.81 -5.43 10.85
C ARG A 25 -18.64 -4.52 11.19
N PHE A 26 -17.45 -4.80 10.64
CA PHE A 26 -16.28 -3.96 10.87
C PHE A 26 -16.53 -2.55 10.31
N PRO A 27 -16.16 -1.48 11.04
CA PRO A 27 -16.42 -0.13 10.60
C PRO A 27 -15.62 0.21 9.33
N ARG A 28 -16.12 1.16 8.56
CA ARG A 28 -15.32 1.73 7.47
C ARG A 28 -14.20 2.56 8.06
N ILE A 29 -12.98 2.21 7.71
CA ILE A 29 -11.77 2.93 8.08
C ILE A 29 -11.13 3.54 6.84
N GLY A 30 -10.35 4.60 7.04
CA GLY A 30 -9.53 5.22 5.99
C GLY A 30 -8.06 5.28 6.39
N ILE A 31 -7.20 5.68 5.45
CA ILE A 31 -5.76 5.88 5.70
C ILE A 31 -5.54 6.87 6.85
N ARG A 32 -6.38 7.90 6.96
CA ARG A 32 -6.31 8.88 8.05
C ARG A 32 -6.63 8.25 9.41
N ASP A 33 -7.56 7.30 9.48
CA ASP A 33 -7.86 6.59 10.73
C ASP A 33 -6.69 5.67 11.14
N MET A 34 -6.01 5.05 10.17
CA MET A 34 -4.78 4.28 10.41
C MET A 34 -3.70 5.18 11.02
N VAL A 35 -3.45 6.34 10.42
CA VAL A 35 -2.49 7.33 10.94
C VAL A 35 -2.90 7.83 12.32
N GLN A 36 -4.20 8.07 12.55
CA GLN A 36 -4.69 8.50 13.86
C GLN A 36 -4.47 7.42 14.93
N SER A 37 -4.70 6.15 14.63
CA SER A 37 -4.44 5.04 15.57
C SER A 37 -2.96 4.93 15.92
N GLN A 38 -2.09 5.07 14.92
CA GLN A 38 -0.64 5.11 15.11
C GLN A 38 -0.21 6.30 15.98
N ARG A 39 -0.82 7.48 15.76
CA ARG A 39 -0.57 8.66 16.57
C ARG A 39 -0.91 8.43 18.04
N LEU A 40 -2.07 7.84 18.32
CA LEU A 40 -2.49 7.51 19.68
C LEU A 40 -1.51 6.52 20.35
N LEU A 41 -1.00 5.54 19.63
CA LEU A 41 0.04 4.64 20.14
C LEU A 41 1.32 5.40 20.49
N LEU A 42 1.78 6.30 19.62
CA LEU A 42 2.99 7.08 19.87
C LEU A 42 2.81 8.07 21.02
N ASP A 43 1.61 8.63 21.19
CA ASP A 43 1.25 9.46 22.35
C ASP A 43 1.35 8.64 23.65
N HIS A 44 0.81 7.42 23.65
CA HIS A 44 0.89 6.50 24.79
C HIS A 44 2.34 6.11 25.14
N LEU A 45 3.20 5.97 24.13
CA LEU A 45 4.63 5.68 24.30
C LEU A 45 5.48 6.92 24.64
N GLY A 46 4.90 8.11 24.74
CA GLY A 46 5.61 9.36 25.03
C GLY A 46 6.52 9.83 23.90
N ILE A 47 6.28 9.42 22.65
CA ILE A 47 7.11 9.78 21.49
C ILE A 47 6.56 11.03 20.83
N GLU A 48 7.21 12.17 21.07
CA GLU A 48 6.77 13.48 20.58
C GLU A 48 7.31 13.84 19.19
N LYS A 49 8.44 13.27 18.78
CA LYS A 49 9.11 13.54 17.50
C LYS A 49 9.44 12.26 16.76
N LEU A 50 9.23 12.28 15.46
CA LEU A 50 9.59 11.21 14.55
C LEU A 50 10.73 11.70 13.66
N HIS A 51 11.89 11.05 13.78
CA HIS A 51 13.03 11.32 12.90
C HIS A 51 12.62 11.14 11.43
N ALA A 52 11.87 10.08 11.14
CA ALA A 52 11.27 9.86 9.83
C ALA A 52 10.01 9.00 9.92
N VAL A 53 9.11 9.19 8.96
CA VAL A 53 8.05 8.23 8.65
C VAL A 53 8.37 7.63 7.28
N VAL A 54 8.48 6.30 7.23
CA VAL A 54 8.89 5.55 6.04
C VAL A 54 7.82 4.52 5.71
N GLY A 55 7.41 4.44 4.46
CA GLY A 55 6.42 3.43 4.06
C GLY A 55 6.39 3.20 2.56
N ALA A 56 5.93 1.99 2.17
CA ALA A 56 5.73 1.59 0.79
C ALA A 56 4.25 1.38 0.50
N SER A 57 3.81 1.69 -0.73
CA SER A 57 2.44 1.49 -1.19
C SER A 57 1.44 2.22 -0.28
N MET A 58 0.51 1.50 0.34
CA MET A 58 -0.40 2.05 1.35
C MET A 58 0.37 2.63 2.56
N GLY A 59 1.53 2.07 2.91
CA GLY A 59 2.44 2.67 3.90
C GLY A 59 3.03 4.00 3.42
N GLY A 60 3.30 4.15 2.13
CA GLY A 60 3.71 5.42 1.53
C GLY A 60 2.60 6.47 1.55
N MET A 61 1.34 6.06 1.34
CA MET A 61 0.17 6.92 1.53
C MET A 61 0.05 7.37 2.99
N GLN A 62 0.24 6.44 3.94
CA GLN A 62 0.25 6.76 5.37
C GLN A 62 1.38 7.71 5.73
N ALA A 63 2.58 7.55 5.15
CA ALA A 63 3.71 8.45 5.38
C ALA A 63 3.40 9.89 4.92
N LEU A 64 2.79 10.06 3.75
CA LEU A 64 2.32 11.37 3.29
C LEU A 64 1.19 11.92 4.18
N GLN A 65 0.25 11.05 4.59
CA GLN A 65 -0.84 11.45 5.49
C GLN A 65 -0.33 11.88 6.87
N TRP A 66 0.71 11.24 7.39
CA TRP A 66 1.38 11.65 8.63
C TRP A 66 1.91 13.09 8.52
N ALA A 67 2.63 13.39 7.43
CA ALA A 67 3.22 14.72 7.22
C ALA A 67 2.16 15.82 7.06
N VAL A 68 1.00 15.50 6.50
CA VAL A 68 -0.13 16.43 6.36
C VAL A 68 -0.89 16.58 7.68
N SER A 69 -1.10 15.48 8.43
CA SER A 69 -1.92 15.49 9.66
C SER A 69 -1.16 16.00 10.88
N ASP A 70 0.15 15.77 10.96
CA ASP A 70 0.99 16.17 12.11
C ASP A 70 2.36 16.70 11.64
N PRO A 71 2.37 17.86 10.95
CA PRO A 71 3.59 18.41 10.33
C PRO A 71 4.66 18.87 11.34
N VAL A 72 4.32 18.95 12.62
CA VAL A 72 5.25 19.34 13.69
C VAL A 72 6.03 18.15 14.23
N ARG A 73 5.39 16.97 14.24
CA ARG A 73 5.98 15.73 14.75
C ARG A 73 6.94 15.09 13.75
N VAL A 74 6.61 15.14 12.46
CA VAL A 74 7.37 14.46 11.40
C VAL A 74 8.53 15.32 10.92
N GLN A 75 9.77 14.81 11.07
CA GLN A 75 10.98 15.50 10.65
C GLN A 75 11.41 15.16 9.23
N ARG A 76 11.14 13.95 8.74
CA ARG A 76 11.39 13.50 7.35
C ARG A 76 10.31 12.54 6.88
N VAL A 77 10.11 12.47 5.58
CA VAL A 77 9.19 11.53 4.94
C VAL A 77 9.90 10.72 3.87
N VAL A 78 9.74 9.42 3.88
CA VAL A 78 10.12 8.54 2.77
C VAL A 78 8.87 7.79 2.31
N ALA A 79 8.41 8.10 1.12
CA ALA A 79 7.21 7.50 0.55
C ALA A 79 7.57 6.72 -0.73
N MET A 80 7.48 5.40 -0.67
CA MET A 80 7.77 4.51 -1.80
C MET A 80 6.46 4.11 -2.48
N THR A 81 6.40 4.20 -3.80
CA THR A 81 5.21 3.89 -4.62
C THR A 81 3.90 4.48 -4.06
N PRO A 82 3.89 5.74 -3.56
CA PRO A 82 2.71 6.33 -2.94
C PRO A 82 1.72 6.85 -3.97
N MET A 83 0.51 7.14 -3.51
CA MET A 83 -0.41 8.08 -4.15
C MET A 83 -0.87 9.12 -3.13
N ALA A 84 -0.97 10.39 -3.54
CA ALA A 84 -1.56 11.44 -2.71
C ALA A 84 -3.09 11.38 -2.72
N ARG A 85 -3.64 10.86 -3.80
CA ARG A 85 -5.05 10.50 -4.00
C ARG A 85 -5.11 9.26 -4.87
N THR A 86 -5.95 8.29 -4.49
CA THR A 86 -6.07 7.05 -5.25
C THR A 86 -6.64 7.30 -6.64
N SER A 87 -5.93 6.81 -7.65
CA SER A 87 -6.33 6.93 -9.05
C SER A 87 -7.56 6.07 -9.37
N ARG A 88 -8.33 6.46 -10.39
CA ARG A 88 -9.45 5.65 -10.88
C ARG A 88 -9.00 4.28 -11.40
N TRP A 89 -7.79 4.22 -11.96
CA TRP A 89 -7.16 2.97 -12.36
C TRP A 89 -6.97 2.03 -11.16
N SER A 90 -6.33 2.50 -10.10
CA SER A 90 -6.10 1.68 -8.88
C SER A 90 -7.42 1.27 -8.21
N GLN A 91 -8.44 2.15 -8.22
CA GLN A 91 -9.78 1.82 -7.73
C GLN A 91 -10.42 0.70 -8.57
N LEU A 92 -10.24 0.70 -9.90
CA LEU A 92 -10.71 -0.39 -10.77
C LEU A 92 -10.00 -1.71 -10.46
N VAL A 93 -8.68 -1.67 -10.29
CA VAL A 93 -7.89 -2.86 -9.91
C VAL A 93 -8.39 -3.45 -8.58
N ASN A 94 -8.58 -2.61 -7.57
CA ASN A 94 -9.11 -3.03 -6.28
C ASN A 94 -10.53 -3.61 -6.39
N GLU A 95 -11.38 -2.99 -7.20
CA GLU A 95 -12.74 -3.49 -7.42
C GLU A 95 -12.75 -4.87 -8.10
N LEU A 96 -11.88 -5.09 -9.09
CA LEU A 96 -11.72 -6.41 -9.71
C LEU A 96 -11.23 -7.45 -8.69
N GLY A 97 -10.27 -7.09 -7.84
CA GLY A 97 -9.81 -7.95 -6.76
C GLY A 97 -10.92 -8.29 -5.76
N ARG A 98 -11.72 -7.30 -5.35
CA ARG A 98 -12.88 -7.52 -4.47
C ARG A 98 -13.91 -8.43 -5.11
N ARG A 99 -14.24 -8.25 -6.39
CA ARG A 99 -15.17 -9.13 -7.10
C ARG A 99 -14.64 -10.55 -7.22
N ALA A 100 -13.33 -10.73 -7.46
CA ALA A 100 -12.70 -12.05 -7.49
C ALA A 100 -12.85 -12.77 -6.14
N LEU A 101 -12.68 -12.06 -5.02
CA LEU A 101 -12.81 -12.65 -3.68
C LEU A 101 -14.26 -12.92 -3.24
N PHE A 102 -15.23 -12.17 -3.76
CA PHE A 102 -16.65 -12.25 -3.37
C PHE A 102 -17.57 -12.72 -4.49
N VAL A 103 -17.01 -13.35 -5.53
CA VAL A 103 -17.78 -13.91 -6.66
C VAL A 103 -18.84 -14.92 -6.20
N ASP A 104 -18.58 -15.59 -5.09
CA ASP A 104 -19.60 -16.42 -4.43
C ASP A 104 -19.84 -15.88 -3.01
N GLN A 105 -21.07 -15.55 -2.64
CA GLN A 105 -21.43 -15.08 -1.28
C GLN A 105 -21.11 -16.12 -0.20
N ALA A 106 -20.67 -17.31 -0.60
CA ALA A 106 -20.19 -18.39 0.25
C ALA A 106 -18.70 -18.32 0.60
N CYS A 107 -18.04 -17.16 0.50
CA CYS A 107 -16.60 -17.00 0.82
C CYS A 107 -16.18 -17.39 2.24
N THR A 108 -17.12 -17.80 3.09
CA THR A 108 -16.85 -18.41 4.38
C THR A 108 -16.53 -19.91 4.31
N GLN A 109 -16.70 -20.54 3.13
CA GLN A 109 -16.42 -21.97 2.95
C GLN A 109 -15.03 -22.18 2.31
N PRO A 110 -14.21 -23.14 2.76
CA PRO A 110 -12.86 -23.38 2.26
C PRO A 110 -12.79 -23.60 0.74
N ARG A 111 -13.79 -24.27 0.15
CA ARG A 111 -13.84 -24.53 -1.29
C ARG A 111 -14.09 -23.25 -2.10
N ALA A 112 -15.02 -22.41 -1.67
CA ALA A 112 -15.32 -21.13 -2.33
C ALA A 112 -14.10 -20.18 -2.24
N ARG A 113 -13.35 -20.21 -1.15
CA ARG A 113 -12.10 -19.47 -1.00
C ARG A 113 -11.04 -19.94 -2.00
N ALA A 114 -10.86 -21.23 -2.18
CA ALA A 114 -9.90 -21.77 -3.16
C ALA A 114 -10.26 -21.34 -4.59
N ASP A 115 -11.55 -21.38 -4.95
CA ASP A 115 -12.03 -20.94 -6.28
C ASP A 115 -11.85 -19.42 -6.47
N ALA A 116 -12.12 -18.62 -5.45
CA ALA A 116 -11.85 -17.18 -5.47
C ALA A 116 -10.36 -16.86 -5.70
N MET A 117 -9.47 -17.61 -5.05
CA MET A 117 -8.02 -17.44 -5.23
C MET A 117 -7.52 -17.77 -6.62
N ARG A 118 -8.18 -18.68 -7.36
CA ARG A 118 -7.87 -18.98 -8.78
C ARG A 118 -8.09 -17.77 -9.71
N LEU A 119 -8.96 -16.84 -9.34
CA LEU A 119 -9.17 -15.58 -10.08
C LEU A 119 -8.31 -14.45 -9.52
N TRP A 120 -8.22 -14.35 -8.21
CA TRP A 120 -7.52 -13.26 -7.55
C TRP A 120 -6.00 -13.32 -7.74
N VAL A 121 -5.42 -14.53 -7.67
CA VAL A 121 -3.96 -14.69 -7.81
C VAL A 121 -3.47 -14.29 -9.20
N PRO A 122 -4.01 -14.78 -10.34
CA PRO A 122 -3.58 -14.33 -11.66
C PRO A 122 -3.72 -12.82 -11.85
N LEU A 123 -4.82 -12.22 -11.37
CA LEU A 123 -5.03 -10.78 -11.43
C LEU A 123 -3.92 -10.02 -10.69
N THR A 124 -3.60 -10.44 -9.47
CA THR A 124 -2.56 -9.79 -8.66
C THR A 124 -1.17 -10.01 -9.23
N GLN A 125 -0.89 -11.18 -9.82
CA GLN A 125 0.40 -11.46 -10.46
C GLN A 125 0.59 -10.66 -11.76
N LEU A 126 -0.48 -10.31 -12.46
CA LEU A 126 -0.41 -9.44 -13.63
C LEU A 126 -0.14 -7.98 -13.26
N ILE A 127 -0.78 -7.49 -12.20
CA ILE A 127 -0.80 -6.06 -11.87
C ILE A 127 0.36 -5.66 -10.94
N VAL A 128 0.67 -6.46 -9.93
CA VAL A 128 1.60 -6.06 -8.87
C VAL A 128 3.07 -6.16 -9.29
N PRO A 129 3.57 -7.27 -9.87
CA PRO A 129 4.92 -7.32 -10.42
C PRO A 129 5.11 -6.42 -11.64
N SER A 130 4.04 -6.24 -12.45
CA SER A 130 4.03 -5.38 -13.65
C SER A 130 5.14 -5.71 -14.69
N SER A 131 5.74 -6.89 -14.61
CA SER A 131 6.85 -7.30 -15.48
C SER A 131 6.42 -8.46 -16.39
N SER A 132 6.38 -8.21 -17.70
CA SER A 132 6.19 -9.28 -18.68
C SER A 132 7.41 -10.19 -18.74
N GLU A 133 8.61 -9.65 -18.57
CA GLU A 133 9.87 -10.41 -18.63
C GLU A 133 9.94 -11.51 -17.57
N ALA A 134 9.41 -11.25 -16.35
CA ALA A 134 9.36 -12.25 -15.30
C ALA A 134 8.45 -13.45 -15.63
N LEU A 135 7.57 -13.34 -16.61
CA LEU A 135 6.72 -14.43 -17.09
C LEU A 135 7.38 -15.23 -18.23
N GLU A 136 8.36 -14.65 -18.92
CA GLU A 136 9.13 -15.34 -19.95
C GLU A 136 10.13 -16.35 -19.36
N ASP A 137 10.41 -16.30 -18.06
CA ASP A 137 11.22 -17.28 -17.36
C ASP A 137 10.56 -18.67 -17.24
N PHE A 138 9.24 -18.77 -17.51
CA PHE A 138 8.54 -20.06 -17.50
C PHE A 138 8.80 -20.83 -18.80
N GLU A 139 9.26 -22.08 -18.66
CA GLU A 139 9.59 -22.97 -19.78
C GLU A 139 8.40 -23.26 -20.72
N SER A 140 7.17 -23.12 -20.22
CA SER A 140 5.95 -23.38 -20.98
C SER A 140 4.72 -22.76 -20.33
N ALA A 141 3.63 -22.62 -21.11
CA ALA A 141 2.32 -22.23 -20.59
C ALA A 141 1.80 -23.22 -19.53
N THR A 142 2.16 -24.49 -19.63
CA THR A 142 1.80 -25.52 -18.62
C THR A 142 2.52 -25.26 -17.30
N ALA A 143 3.82 -24.93 -17.33
CA ALA A 143 4.59 -24.58 -16.13
C ALA A 143 4.04 -23.32 -15.46
N LEU A 144 3.70 -22.28 -16.23
CA LEU A 144 3.03 -21.09 -15.73
C LEU A 144 1.68 -21.43 -15.09
N GLY A 145 0.86 -22.25 -15.75
CA GLY A 145 -0.45 -22.69 -15.24
C GLY A 145 -0.34 -23.46 -13.92
N GLN A 146 0.65 -24.35 -13.80
CA GLN A 146 0.91 -25.09 -12.57
C GLN A 146 1.34 -24.13 -11.44
N TRP A 147 2.29 -23.24 -11.70
CA TRP A 147 2.72 -22.22 -10.72
C TRP A 147 1.56 -21.35 -10.22
N LEU A 148 0.66 -20.89 -11.10
CA LEU A 148 -0.52 -20.15 -10.71
C LEU A 148 -1.45 -20.98 -9.82
N SER A 149 -1.62 -22.27 -10.13
CA SER A 149 -2.45 -23.20 -9.36
C SER A 149 -1.88 -23.43 -7.96
N ASP A 150 -0.58 -23.67 -7.85
CA ASP A 150 0.12 -23.86 -6.57
C ASP A 150 0.07 -22.60 -5.73
N LYS A 151 0.26 -21.45 -6.35
CA LYS A 151 0.17 -20.14 -5.69
C LYS A 151 -1.26 -19.86 -5.21
N ALA A 152 -2.27 -20.18 -6.00
CA ALA A 152 -3.67 -20.03 -5.60
C ALA A 152 -4.03 -20.95 -4.42
N ALA A 153 -3.53 -22.17 -4.40
CA ALA A 153 -3.69 -23.10 -3.28
C ALA A 153 -3.04 -22.55 -2.00
N TRP A 154 -1.79 -22.08 -2.11
CA TRP A 154 -1.07 -21.47 -0.99
C TRP A 154 -1.81 -20.24 -0.42
N PHE A 155 -2.28 -19.33 -1.28
CA PHE A 155 -3.06 -18.17 -0.84
C PHE A 155 -4.44 -18.56 -0.29
N GLY A 156 -5.00 -19.69 -0.72
CA GLY A 156 -6.22 -20.26 -0.14
C GLY A 156 -6.07 -20.59 1.34
N GLU A 157 -4.88 -21.02 1.75
CA GLU A 157 -4.56 -21.38 3.14
C GLU A 157 -3.96 -20.21 3.94
N HIS A 158 -3.08 -19.42 3.33
CA HIS A 158 -2.24 -18.44 4.01
C HIS A 158 -2.52 -16.98 3.59
N GLY A 159 -3.38 -16.77 2.62
CA GLY A 159 -3.69 -15.44 2.09
C GLY A 159 -4.57 -14.61 3.04
N PRO A 160 -4.77 -13.34 2.70
CA PRO A 160 -5.56 -12.44 3.52
C PRO A 160 -7.01 -12.91 3.66
N ASP A 161 -7.62 -12.63 4.79
CA ASP A 161 -9.08 -12.77 4.93
C ASP A 161 -9.79 -11.82 3.95
N ALA A 162 -10.91 -12.28 3.37
CA ALA A 162 -11.63 -11.51 2.37
C ALA A 162 -12.20 -10.19 2.92
N TYR A 163 -12.62 -10.16 4.17
CA TYR A 163 -13.12 -8.94 4.81
C TYR A 163 -11.98 -7.99 5.21
N ASP A 164 -10.81 -8.52 5.59
CA ASP A 164 -9.62 -7.72 5.83
C ASP A 164 -9.17 -7.05 4.52
N TRP A 165 -9.12 -7.82 3.43
CA TRP A 165 -8.83 -7.28 2.10
C TRP A 165 -9.85 -6.22 1.67
N LEU A 166 -11.14 -6.47 1.95
CA LEU A 166 -12.20 -5.50 1.68
C LEU A 166 -12.01 -4.20 2.46
N ALA A 167 -11.69 -4.28 3.75
CA ALA A 167 -11.45 -3.12 4.60
C ALA A 167 -10.24 -2.31 4.12
N GLN A 168 -9.12 -3.00 3.83
CA GLN A 168 -7.90 -2.39 3.33
C GLN A 168 -8.11 -1.71 1.98
N THR A 169 -8.72 -2.39 1.01
CA THR A 169 -8.93 -1.83 -0.34
C THR A 169 -9.95 -0.70 -0.35
N ARG A 170 -10.94 -0.71 0.54
CA ARG A 170 -11.86 0.43 0.72
C ARG A 170 -11.16 1.65 1.32
N ALA A 171 -10.30 1.45 2.31
CA ALA A 171 -9.48 2.53 2.87
C ALA A 171 -8.55 3.14 1.81
N TYR A 172 -7.96 2.27 0.99
CA TYR A 172 -7.11 2.64 -0.14
C TYR A 172 -7.88 3.47 -1.18
N ASP A 173 -9.05 3.00 -1.60
CA ASP A 173 -9.88 3.68 -2.61
C ASP A 173 -10.37 5.05 -2.17
N ALA A 174 -10.64 5.21 -0.88
CA ALA A 174 -11.10 6.45 -0.28
C ALA A 174 -9.98 7.46 0.00
N HIS A 175 -8.72 7.08 -0.23
CA HIS A 175 -7.59 7.93 0.10
C HIS A 175 -7.52 9.17 -0.79
N ASP A 176 -7.49 10.32 -0.13
CA ASP A 176 -7.20 11.64 -0.70
C ASP A 176 -6.67 12.54 0.41
N LEU A 177 -5.43 13.00 0.29
CA LEU A 177 -4.83 13.95 1.24
C LEU A 177 -5.63 15.25 1.34
N GLY A 178 -6.26 15.67 0.23
CA GLY A 178 -7.12 16.84 0.20
C GLY A 178 -8.39 16.73 1.07
N ALA A 179 -8.83 15.49 1.36
CA ALA A 179 -9.93 15.25 2.27
C ALA A 179 -9.56 15.46 3.77
N THR A 180 -8.29 15.71 4.08
CA THR A 180 -7.87 16.10 5.43
C THR A 180 -8.47 17.45 5.81
N PRO A 181 -9.01 17.63 7.03
CA PRO A 181 -9.60 18.91 7.48
C PRO A 181 -8.65 20.09 7.23
N GLY A 182 -9.19 21.18 6.69
CA GLY A 182 -8.46 22.39 6.35
C GLY A 182 -8.05 22.52 4.87
N PHE A 183 -8.18 21.45 4.07
CA PHE A 183 -7.80 21.48 2.64
C PHE A 183 -8.98 21.49 1.67
N ALA A 184 -10.21 21.24 2.15
CA ALA A 184 -11.46 21.34 1.38
C ALA A 184 -11.46 20.50 0.06
N GLY A 185 -10.81 19.34 0.07
CA GLY A 185 -10.71 18.43 -1.09
C GLY A 185 -9.54 18.76 -2.05
N ASP A 186 -8.73 19.76 -1.73
CA ASP A 186 -7.58 20.15 -2.57
C ASP A 186 -6.32 19.35 -2.18
N THR A 187 -6.06 18.29 -2.94
CA THR A 187 -4.89 17.42 -2.76
C THR A 187 -3.57 18.18 -2.93
N ASN A 188 -3.49 19.12 -3.89
CA ASN A 188 -2.27 19.87 -4.13
C ASN A 188 -1.97 20.83 -2.97
N LYS A 189 -3.00 21.47 -2.41
CA LYS A 189 -2.86 22.30 -1.22
C LYS A 189 -2.41 21.48 -0.01
N ALA A 190 -2.91 20.26 0.15
CA ALA A 190 -2.45 19.35 1.21
C ALA A 190 -0.98 18.96 1.03
N LEU A 191 -0.56 18.61 -0.18
CA LEU A 191 0.85 18.30 -0.49
C LEU A 191 1.76 19.51 -0.26
N ALA A 192 1.34 20.70 -0.70
CA ALA A 192 2.09 21.94 -0.50
C ALA A 192 2.24 22.36 0.97
N SER A 193 1.42 21.79 1.88
CA SER A 193 1.53 22.04 3.33
C SER A 193 2.60 21.20 4.03
N ILE A 194 3.14 20.19 3.37
CA ILE A 194 4.19 19.33 3.94
C ILE A 194 5.47 20.14 4.12
N ARG A 195 5.95 20.20 5.37
CA ARG A 195 7.14 20.97 5.76
C ARG A 195 8.39 20.12 5.88
N ALA A 196 8.20 18.83 6.17
CA ALA A 196 9.29 17.89 6.32
C ALA A 196 9.96 17.64 4.96
N PRO A 197 11.29 17.60 4.87
CA PRO A 197 11.98 17.07 3.70
C PRO A 197 11.39 15.72 3.32
N ALA A 198 11.10 15.54 2.03
CA ALA A 198 10.43 14.35 1.53
C ALA A 198 11.25 13.68 0.42
N LEU A 199 11.39 12.37 0.50
CA LEU A 199 11.91 11.50 -0.54
C LEU A 199 10.76 10.64 -1.08
N VAL A 200 10.46 10.78 -2.35
CA VAL A 200 9.44 9.98 -3.04
C VAL A 200 10.11 9.07 -4.04
N LEU A 201 9.80 7.79 -3.97
CA LEU A 201 10.43 6.74 -4.76
C LEU A 201 9.36 5.93 -5.49
N ALA A 202 9.50 5.71 -6.79
CA ALA A 202 8.63 4.81 -7.54
C ALA A 202 9.36 4.28 -8.79
N PRO A 203 9.08 3.06 -9.25
CA PRO A 203 9.60 2.57 -10.52
C PRO A 203 8.91 3.29 -11.68
N GLU A 204 9.50 3.20 -12.87
CA GLU A 204 8.93 3.79 -14.09
C GLU A 204 7.58 3.14 -14.44
N ILE A 205 7.52 1.82 -14.36
CA ILE A 205 6.32 1.04 -14.65
C ILE A 205 5.80 0.45 -13.33
N ASP A 206 4.66 0.92 -12.90
CA ASP A 206 3.88 0.35 -11.79
C ASP A 206 2.42 0.34 -12.23
N LEU A 207 1.88 -0.86 -12.48
CA LEU A 207 0.50 -1.04 -12.93
C LEU A 207 -0.52 -0.98 -11.78
N TYR A 208 -0.05 -0.97 -10.54
CA TYR A 208 -0.95 -0.81 -9.39
C TYR A 208 -1.03 0.65 -8.93
N ASN A 209 0.12 1.27 -8.64
CA ASN A 209 0.23 2.70 -8.32
C ASN A 209 1.01 3.42 -9.42
N PRO A 210 0.35 3.95 -10.44
CA PRO A 210 1.06 4.51 -11.59
C PRO A 210 2.14 5.49 -11.18
N GLY A 211 3.38 5.30 -11.66
CA GLY A 211 4.57 6.07 -11.28
C GLY A 211 4.42 7.57 -11.51
N TRP A 212 3.59 7.98 -12.51
CA TRP A 212 3.25 9.39 -12.72
C TRP A 212 2.58 10.04 -11.49
N SER A 213 1.81 9.27 -10.70
CA SER A 213 1.13 9.77 -9.50
C SER A 213 2.13 10.09 -8.39
N ALA A 214 3.14 9.23 -8.18
CA ALA A 214 4.22 9.49 -7.24
C ALA A 214 5.06 10.72 -7.66
N ARG A 215 5.37 10.83 -8.95
CA ARG A 215 6.10 11.98 -9.52
C ARG A 215 5.33 13.27 -9.33
N ALA A 216 4.03 13.28 -9.62
CA ALA A 216 3.16 14.43 -9.41
C ALA A 216 3.08 14.84 -7.93
N ALA A 217 2.98 13.86 -7.02
CA ALA A 217 3.01 14.13 -5.58
C ALA A 217 4.33 14.82 -5.16
N ALA A 218 5.47 14.30 -5.62
CA ALA A 218 6.77 14.90 -5.32
C ALA A 218 6.88 16.33 -5.85
N GLN A 219 6.36 16.61 -7.05
CA GLN A 219 6.37 17.95 -7.64
C GLN A 219 5.54 18.97 -6.85
N ALA A 220 4.49 18.52 -6.18
CA ALA A 220 3.61 19.37 -5.38
C ALA A 220 4.10 19.59 -3.93
N ILE A 221 5.07 18.80 -3.45
CA ILE A 221 5.67 18.96 -2.12
C ILE A 221 6.87 19.87 -2.20
N PRO A 222 6.93 21.00 -1.45
CA PRO A 222 8.07 21.90 -1.47
C PRO A 222 9.40 21.22 -1.11
N GLY A 223 10.38 21.30 -2.00
CA GLY A 223 11.71 20.72 -1.76
C GLY A 223 11.79 19.20 -1.76
N ALA A 224 10.75 18.50 -2.16
CA ALA A 224 10.80 17.04 -2.25
C ALA A 224 11.76 16.57 -3.35
N ARG A 225 12.40 15.43 -3.08
CA ARG A 225 13.22 14.69 -4.05
C ARG A 225 12.42 13.53 -4.60
N TYR A 226 12.40 13.39 -5.92
CA TYR A 226 11.89 12.21 -6.60
C TYR A 226 13.05 11.39 -7.15
N LEU A 227 13.06 10.07 -6.90
CA LEU A 227 13.99 9.15 -7.53
C LEU A 227 13.20 8.00 -8.16
N CYS A 228 13.56 7.67 -9.40
CA CYS A 228 13.05 6.48 -10.05
C CYS A 228 13.78 5.24 -9.51
N ILE A 229 13.04 4.23 -9.05
CA ILE A 229 13.61 2.96 -8.63
C ILE A 229 14.01 2.21 -9.92
N PRO A 230 15.29 1.83 -10.12
CA PRO A 230 15.73 1.15 -11.33
C PRO A 230 15.37 -0.33 -11.29
N SER A 231 14.09 -0.64 -11.35
CA SER A 231 13.54 -2.00 -11.23
C SER A 231 12.49 -2.26 -12.30
N ASP A 232 12.49 -3.46 -12.81
CA ASP A 232 11.50 -4.04 -13.72
C ASP A 232 10.30 -4.69 -12.97
N ARG A 233 10.33 -4.68 -11.64
CA ARG A 233 9.37 -5.42 -10.80
C ARG A 233 8.11 -4.62 -10.42
N GLY A 234 7.82 -3.54 -11.12
CA GLY A 234 6.61 -2.76 -10.91
C GLY A 234 6.40 -2.36 -9.46
N HIS A 235 5.20 -2.58 -8.96
CA HIS A 235 4.85 -2.27 -7.57
C HIS A 235 5.71 -3.00 -6.53
N GLN A 236 6.21 -4.20 -6.88
CA GLN A 236 7.10 -4.98 -6.00
C GLN A 236 8.50 -4.39 -5.86
N ALA A 237 8.90 -3.41 -6.66
CA ALA A 237 10.19 -2.75 -6.54
C ALA A 237 10.44 -2.17 -5.13
N ALA A 238 9.37 -1.85 -4.39
CA ALA A 238 9.45 -1.32 -3.03
C ALA A 238 9.14 -2.37 -1.93
N SER A 239 9.08 -3.66 -2.27
CA SER A 239 8.62 -4.72 -1.34
C SER A 239 9.73 -5.58 -0.74
N GLY A 240 10.99 -5.35 -1.12
CA GLY A 240 12.11 -6.16 -0.64
C GLY A 240 12.25 -7.55 -1.27
N VAL A 241 11.51 -7.84 -2.35
CA VAL A 241 11.54 -9.16 -3.01
C VAL A 241 12.83 -9.41 -3.79
N LYS A 242 13.39 -8.38 -4.44
CA LYS A 242 14.62 -8.48 -5.24
C LYS A 242 15.79 -7.83 -4.49
N ALA A 243 16.84 -8.59 -4.22
CA ALA A 243 17.99 -8.14 -3.44
C ALA A 243 18.65 -6.86 -4.00
N GLY A 244 18.70 -6.71 -5.33
CA GLY A 244 19.24 -5.51 -5.97
C GLY A 244 18.39 -4.26 -5.67
N ASP A 245 17.06 -4.41 -5.67
CA ASP A 245 16.14 -3.32 -5.32
C ASP A 245 16.32 -2.91 -3.86
N VAL A 246 16.45 -3.90 -2.95
CA VAL A 246 16.70 -3.67 -1.52
C VAL A 246 17.98 -2.87 -1.32
N ALA A 247 19.09 -3.31 -1.91
CA ALA A 247 20.38 -2.64 -1.75
C ALA A 247 20.35 -1.18 -2.27
N TRP A 248 19.66 -0.97 -3.40
CA TRP A 248 19.51 0.37 -3.94
C TRP A 248 18.64 1.26 -3.04
N LEU A 249 17.48 0.75 -2.58
CA LEU A 249 16.57 1.46 -1.69
C LEU A 249 17.26 1.82 -0.37
N ASP A 250 17.95 0.87 0.25
CA ASP A 250 18.67 1.08 1.51
C ASP A 250 19.71 2.19 1.37
N ALA A 251 20.48 2.20 0.28
CA ALA A 251 21.46 3.24 0.01
C ALA A 251 20.81 4.63 -0.13
N GLN A 252 19.69 4.74 -0.89
CA GLN A 252 19.03 6.02 -1.09
C GLN A 252 18.34 6.53 0.20
N ILE A 253 17.69 5.63 0.92
CA ILE A 253 16.99 5.96 2.18
C ILE A 253 18.02 6.36 3.25
N ALA A 254 19.08 5.58 3.44
CA ALA A 254 20.12 5.89 4.40
C ALA A 254 20.79 7.24 4.11
N ALA A 255 21.13 7.51 2.86
CA ALA A 255 21.70 8.80 2.45
C ALA A 255 20.75 9.98 2.68
N PHE A 256 19.44 9.77 2.56
CA PHE A 256 18.44 10.80 2.84
C PHE A 256 18.22 11.02 4.35
N LEU A 257 18.21 9.95 5.13
CA LEU A 257 17.97 10.03 6.57
C LEU A 257 19.16 10.58 7.37
N SER A 258 20.37 10.53 6.79
CA SER A 258 21.61 11.05 7.42
C SER A 258 21.84 12.56 7.20
N GLN A 259 21.01 13.22 6.39
CA GLN A 259 21.04 14.69 6.16
C GLN A 259 20.33 15.42 7.30
#